data_1669d1817dc3f78125258dcf9277aea9
#
_entry.id   1669d1817dc3f78125258dcf9277aea9
#
_cell.length_a   1.000
_cell.length_b   1.000
_cell.length_c   1.000
_cell.angle_alpha   90.00
_cell.angle_beta   90.00
_cell.angle_gamma   90.00
#
_symmetry.space_group_name_H-M   'P 1'
#
loop_
_entity.id
_entity.type
_entity.pdbx_description
1 polymer ?
#
loop_
_entity_poly.entity_id
_entity_poly.type
_entity_poly.pdbx_seq_one_letter_code
_entity_poly.pdbx_strand_id
1 'polypeptide(L)'
;MKLNVVNLPSTDSPLRKSPGFAKKRLSDYALDILGLCEYGCRYCSSNAGNFLRIRREQFADATEEQLGKRLYPSSDPTLTFHWPNVLAKLEAMLDGKRVDWGEGRTVVFSMLTDGFSPSLVADGTTRRALELVIARTGLRIRVLTKNACVGSNDWIEFFKRYPDRFVVGLSIGTLDDAWSKRVEINTSPPSQRVK
;
A
#
# COMPACT_ATOMS: atom_id res chain seq x y z
N MET A 1 -5.10 4.54 19.09
CA MET A 1 -6.37 4.95 18.42
C MET A 1 -6.99 3.70 17.83
N LYS A 2 -8.30 3.47 18.02
CA LYS A 2 -8.98 2.33 17.41
C LYS A 2 -9.26 2.66 15.94
N LEU A 3 -8.84 1.78 15.03
CA LEU A 3 -9.10 1.92 13.60
C LEU A 3 -10.51 1.41 13.26
N ASN A 4 -11.14 2.07 12.31
CA ASN A 4 -12.37 1.62 11.68
C ASN A 4 -12.02 0.93 10.36
N VAL A 5 -11.88 -0.39 10.41
CA VAL A 5 -11.61 -1.21 9.23
C VAL A 5 -12.93 -1.48 8.51
N VAL A 6 -12.99 -1.11 7.23
CA VAL A 6 -14.14 -1.31 6.35
C VAL A 6 -13.70 -2.20 5.19
N ASN A 7 -14.46 -3.25 4.94
CA ASN A 7 -14.17 -4.16 3.85
C ASN A 7 -14.84 -3.66 2.55
N LEU A 8 -14.03 -3.51 1.53
CA LEU A 8 -14.54 -3.26 0.17
C LEU A 8 -14.81 -4.58 -0.55
N PRO A 9 -15.71 -4.58 -1.54
CA PRO A 9 -15.78 -5.66 -2.50
C PRO A 9 -14.40 -5.95 -3.07
N SER A 10 -14.17 -7.20 -3.44
CA SER A 10 -12.89 -7.65 -3.99
C SER A 10 -12.38 -6.75 -5.11
N THR A 11 -11.10 -6.43 -5.11
CA THR A 11 -10.45 -5.87 -6.32
C THR A 11 -10.36 -6.94 -7.40
N ASP A 12 -10.63 -6.58 -8.65
CA ASP A 12 -10.54 -7.53 -9.78
C ASP A 12 -9.08 -7.78 -10.20
N SER A 13 -8.22 -6.80 -10.00
CA SER A 13 -6.83 -6.86 -10.44
C SER A 13 -5.90 -6.14 -9.47
N PRO A 14 -5.43 -6.81 -8.40
CA PRO A 14 -4.44 -6.22 -7.50
C PRO A 14 -3.12 -5.90 -8.23
N LEU A 15 -2.71 -6.73 -9.18
CA LEU A 15 -1.53 -6.52 -10.02
C LEU A 15 -1.95 -6.11 -11.45
N ARG A 16 -1.50 -4.93 -11.90
CA ARG A 16 -1.87 -4.39 -13.22
C ARG A 16 -0.70 -3.66 -13.89
N LYS A 17 -0.74 -3.53 -15.22
CA LYS A 17 0.18 -2.66 -15.95
C LYS A 17 0.02 -1.19 -15.50
N SER A 18 1.12 -0.45 -15.47
CA SER A 18 1.14 0.96 -15.09
C SER A 18 1.77 1.83 -16.19
N PRO A 19 1.06 2.10 -17.31
CA PRO A 19 1.63 2.82 -18.45
C PRO A 19 2.14 4.22 -18.08
N GLY A 20 1.46 4.93 -17.17
CA GLY A 20 1.86 6.25 -16.71
C GLY A 20 3.20 6.24 -15.96
N PHE A 21 3.48 5.21 -15.18
CA PHE A 21 4.74 5.05 -14.48
C PHE A 21 5.83 4.48 -15.38
N ALA A 22 5.47 3.61 -16.32
CA ALA A 22 6.39 3.07 -17.32
C ALA A 22 6.99 4.19 -18.20
N LYS A 23 6.16 5.15 -18.65
CA LYS A 23 6.64 6.33 -19.40
C LYS A 23 7.65 7.17 -18.62
N LYS A 24 7.53 7.19 -17.28
CA LYS A 24 8.45 7.90 -16.36
C LYS A 24 9.63 7.03 -15.92
N ARG A 25 9.78 5.80 -16.40
CA ARG A 25 10.77 4.80 -15.99
C ARG A 25 10.75 4.54 -14.48
N LEU A 26 9.58 4.63 -13.86
CA LEU A 26 9.40 4.40 -12.43
C LEU A 26 8.99 2.96 -12.13
N SER A 27 8.08 2.40 -12.94
CA SER A 27 7.57 1.05 -12.78
C SER A 27 6.76 0.60 -14.00
N ASP A 28 6.82 -0.69 -14.35
CA ASP A 28 6.03 -1.28 -15.43
C ASP A 28 4.65 -1.73 -14.93
N TYR A 29 4.60 -2.15 -13.68
CA TYR A 29 3.40 -2.67 -13.02
C TYR A 29 3.13 -1.93 -11.71
N ALA A 30 1.89 -1.99 -11.26
CA ALA A 30 1.46 -1.60 -9.92
C ALA A 30 0.78 -2.77 -9.23
N LEU A 31 1.11 -2.98 -7.97
CA LEU A 31 0.47 -3.95 -7.08
C LEU A 31 -0.15 -3.18 -5.92
N ASP A 32 -1.46 -3.10 -5.85
CA ASP A 32 -2.18 -2.50 -4.73
C ASP A 32 -2.87 -3.61 -3.93
N ILE A 33 -2.61 -3.66 -2.63
CA ILE A 33 -3.16 -4.67 -1.71
C ILE A 33 -4.17 -4.09 -0.71
N LEU A 34 -4.50 -2.82 -0.86
CA LEU A 34 -5.34 -2.07 0.07
C LEU A 34 -6.17 -1.03 -0.69
N GLY A 35 -7.43 -0.87 -0.31
CA GLY A 35 -8.32 0.13 -0.88
C GLY A 35 -7.96 1.55 -0.44
N LEU A 36 -7.68 1.73 0.86
CA LEU A 36 -7.18 2.97 1.47
C LEU A 36 -6.42 2.66 2.75
N CYS A 37 -5.23 3.25 2.91
CA CYS A 37 -4.41 3.08 4.10
C CYS A 37 -4.87 3.98 5.26
N GLU A 38 -4.59 3.54 6.48
CA GLU A 38 -4.94 4.17 7.75
C GLU A 38 -4.12 5.41 8.11
N TYR A 39 -3.26 5.88 7.23
CA TYR A 39 -2.37 7.02 7.53
C TYR A 39 -3.06 8.38 7.57
N GLY A 40 -4.23 8.51 6.95
CA GLY A 40 -5.03 9.73 7.01
C GLY A 40 -4.33 10.99 6.50
N CYS A 41 -3.36 10.86 5.58
CA CYS A 41 -2.60 12.01 5.07
C CYS A 41 -3.51 13.02 4.38
N ARG A 42 -3.53 14.27 4.85
CA ARG A 42 -4.44 15.33 4.38
C ARG A 42 -4.22 15.76 2.93
N TYR A 43 -3.02 15.57 2.41
CA TYR A 43 -2.67 15.90 1.02
C TYR A 43 -2.78 14.70 0.05
N CYS A 44 -3.09 13.51 0.57
CA CYS A 44 -3.12 12.30 -0.24
C CYS A 44 -4.27 12.33 -1.23
N SER A 45 -3.98 12.03 -2.49
CA SER A 45 -5.00 11.98 -3.55
C SER A 45 -6.08 10.93 -3.28
N SER A 46 -5.72 9.82 -2.62
CA SER A 46 -6.65 8.75 -2.24
C SER A 46 -7.50 9.12 -1.02
N ASN A 47 -7.04 10.05 -0.19
CA ASN A 47 -7.71 10.45 1.05
C ASN A 47 -8.54 11.74 0.91
N ALA A 48 -8.07 12.69 0.11
CA ALA A 48 -8.66 14.03 -0.02
C ALA A 48 -8.71 14.56 -1.46
N GLY A 49 -8.10 13.88 -2.44
CA GLY A 49 -7.95 14.38 -3.81
C GLY A 49 -8.75 13.62 -4.87
N ASN A 50 -8.22 13.56 -6.08
CA ASN A 50 -8.93 13.05 -7.26
C ASN A 50 -9.31 11.56 -7.15
N PHE A 51 -8.49 10.72 -6.53
CA PHE A 51 -8.83 9.30 -6.37
C PHE A 51 -9.95 9.10 -5.36
N LEU A 52 -10.03 9.93 -4.30
CA LEU A 52 -11.18 9.92 -3.42
C LEU A 52 -12.45 10.27 -4.19
N ARG A 53 -12.41 11.29 -5.05
CA ARG A 53 -13.60 11.71 -5.80
C ARG A 53 -14.22 10.58 -6.63
N ILE A 54 -13.37 9.74 -7.24
CA ILE A 54 -13.83 8.60 -8.06
C ILE A 54 -14.44 7.49 -7.21
N ARG A 55 -13.97 7.29 -5.98
CA ARG A 55 -14.37 6.21 -5.08
C ARG A 55 -15.28 6.67 -3.93
N ARG A 56 -15.63 7.93 -3.90
CA ARG A 56 -16.29 8.56 -2.77
C ARG A 56 -17.56 7.83 -2.34
N GLU A 57 -18.44 7.54 -3.29
CA GLU A 57 -19.69 6.85 -2.99
C GLU A 57 -19.45 5.40 -2.57
N GLN A 58 -18.55 4.68 -3.22
CA GLN A 58 -18.16 3.33 -2.82
C GLN A 58 -17.71 3.28 -1.36
N PHE A 59 -16.91 4.24 -0.92
CA PHE A 59 -16.45 4.31 0.48
C PHE A 59 -17.62 4.67 1.42
N ALA A 60 -18.46 5.62 1.04
CA ALA A 60 -19.61 6.03 1.83
C ALA A 60 -20.62 4.90 2.00
N ASP A 61 -20.94 4.19 0.94
CA ASP A 61 -21.88 3.05 0.97
C ASP A 61 -21.33 1.92 1.85
N ALA A 62 -20.03 1.58 1.70
CA ALA A 62 -19.40 0.56 2.52
C ALA A 62 -19.34 0.93 4.02
N THR A 63 -19.14 2.22 4.34
CA THR A 63 -19.19 2.67 5.75
C THR A 63 -20.60 2.68 6.29
N GLU A 64 -21.59 3.03 5.50
CA GLU A 64 -23.00 2.98 5.89
C GLU A 64 -23.44 1.54 6.19
N GLU A 65 -23.11 0.61 5.30
CA GLU A 65 -23.43 -0.81 5.46
C GLU A 65 -22.76 -1.44 6.70
N GLN A 66 -21.48 -1.14 6.96
CA GLN A 66 -20.70 -1.82 8.00
C GLN A 66 -20.63 -1.08 9.33
N LEU A 67 -20.77 0.26 9.31
CA LEU A 67 -20.66 1.12 10.50
C LEU A 67 -21.95 1.87 10.84
N GLY A 68 -23.00 1.77 10.00
CA GLY A 68 -24.26 2.48 10.16
C GLY A 68 -24.16 4.00 9.92
N LYS A 69 -23.10 4.48 9.27
CA LYS A 69 -22.86 5.90 9.01
C LYS A 69 -22.15 6.09 7.67
N ARG A 70 -22.61 7.06 6.87
CA ARG A 70 -21.90 7.49 5.66
C ARG A 70 -20.69 8.35 6.04
N LEU A 71 -19.52 7.78 5.97
CA LEU A 71 -18.26 8.44 6.32
C LEU A 71 -17.34 8.53 5.08
N TYR A 72 -16.50 9.55 5.08
CA TYR A 72 -15.51 9.77 4.05
C TYR A 72 -14.11 9.77 4.65
N PRO A 73 -13.09 9.25 3.95
CA PRO A 73 -11.72 9.22 4.45
C PRO A 73 -11.20 10.59 4.90
N SER A 74 -11.60 11.66 4.20
CA SER A 74 -11.19 13.03 4.54
C SER A 74 -11.78 13.56 5.85
N SER A 75 -12.90 13.00 6.31
CA SER A 75 -13.58 13.42 7.55
C SER A 75 -13.21 12.54 8.75
N ASP A 76 -12.71 11.34 8.52
CA ASP A 76 -12.32 10.41 9.57
C ASP A 76 -10.97 9.73 9.25
N PRO A 77 -9.86 10.22 9.83
CA PRO A 77 -8.53 9.65 9.60
C PRO A 77 -8.31 8.27 10.23
N THR A 78 -9.30 7.73 10.95
CA THR A 78 -9.25 6.37 11.48
C THR A 78 -9.75 5.31 10.51
N LEU A 79 -10.38 5.73 9.40
CA LEU A 79 -10.88 4.82 8.39
C LEU A 79 -9.73 4.19 7.59
N THR A 80 -9.83 2.88 7.42
CA THR A 80 -9.02 2.13 6.45
C THR A 80 -9.92 1.17 5.69
N PHE A 81 -9.63 0.99 4.39
CA PHE A 81 -10.47 0.16 3.52
C PHE A 81 -9.67 -1.02 2.99
N HIS A 82 -10.08 -2.22 3.38
CA HIS A 82 -9.41 -3.47 3.05
C HIS A 82 -10.10 -4.21 1.90
N TRP A 83 -9.35 -5.04 1.21
CA TRP A 83 -9.84 -6.06 0.29
C TRP A 83 -9.60 -7.44 0.92
N PRO A 84 -10.61 -8.07 1.53
CA PRO A 84 -10.44 -9.27 2.34
C PRO A 84 -9.78 -10.45 1.60
N ASN A 85 -9.96 -10.53 0.29
CA ASN A 85 -9.48 -11.63 -0.55
C ASN A 85 -8.35 -11.23 -1.49
N VAL A 86 -7.64 -10.12 -1.21
CA VAL A 86 -6.59 -9.60 -2.09
C VAL A 86 -5.46 -10.60 -2.33
N LEU A 87 -5.04 -11.36 -1.31
CA LEU A 87 -3.99 -12.38 -1.45
C LEU A 87 -4.43 -13.54 -2.35
N ALA A 88 -5.63 -14.04 -2.17
CA ALA A 88 -6.18 -15.10 -3.03
C ALA A 88 -6.30 -14.64 -4.49
N LYS A 89 -6.72 -13.39 -4.71
CA LYS A 89 -6.78 -12.79 -6.06
C LYS A 89 -5.39 -12.61 -6.65
N LEU A 90 -4.43 -12.17 -5.87
CA LEU A 90 -3.03 -12.04 -6.33
C LEU A 90 -2.47 -13.41 -6.70
N GLU A 91 -2.66 -14.41 -5.87
CA GLU A 91 -2.21 -15.78 -6.12
C GLU A 91 -2.82 -16.32 -7.42
N ALA A 92 -4.12 -16.23 -7.60
CA ALA A 92 -4.81 -16.65 -8.83
C ALA A 92 -4.30 -15.91 -10.09
N MET A 93 -3.95 -14.64 -9.99
CA MET A 93 -3.36 -13.87 -11.09
C MET A 93 -1.95 -14.33 -11.46
N LEU A 94 -1.22 -14.85 -10.49
CA LEU A 94 0.15 -15.34 -10.67
C LEU A 94 0.22 -16.81 -11.04
N ASP A 95 -0.87 -17.56 -10.86
CA ASP A 95 -0.97 -18.96 -11.28
C ASP A 95 -0.74 -19.10 -12.80
N GLY A 96 0.00 -20.12 -13.17
CA GLY A 96 0.37 -20.39 -14.56
C GLY A 96 1.40 -19.43 -15.17
N LYS A 97 1.86 -18.42 -14.43
CA LYS A 97 3.00 -17.61 -14.88
C LYS A 97 4.30 -18.37 -14.67
N ARG A 98 5.23 -18.18 -15.62
CA ARG A 98 6.60 -18.68 -15.43
C ARG A 98 7.31 -17.85 -14.34
N VAL A 99 8.19 -18.47 -13.60
CA VAL A 99 8.98 -17.83 -12.52
C VAL A 99 9.78 -16.62 -13.01
N ASP A 100 10.26 -16.65 -14.26
CA ASP A 100 10.98 -15.55 -14.91
C ASP A 100 10.04 -14.46 -15.50
N TRP A 101 8.71 -14.64 -15.42
CA TRP A 101 7.79 -13.62 -15.92
C TRP A 101 8.02 -12.28 -15.22
N GLY A 102 8.23 -11.25 -16.03
CA GLY A 102 8.53 -9.90 -15.54
C GLY A 102 9.99 -9.65 -15.21
N GLU A 103 10.92 -10.56 -15.56
CA GLU A 103 12.36 -10.32 -15.44
C GLU A 103 12.75 -9.02 -16.16
N GLY A 104 13.63 -8.23 -15.53
CA GLY A 104 14.04 -6.91 -16.02
C GLY A 104 12.98 -5.81 -15.84
N ARG A 105 11.78 -6.13 -15.34
CA ARG A 105 10.70 -5.17 -15.11
C ARG A 105 10.46 -4.91 -13.62
N THR A 106 9.84 -3.78 -13.33
CA THR A 106 9.59 -3.32 -11.97
C THR A 106 8.10 -3.25 -11.68
N VAL A 107 7.72 -3.66 -10.47
CA VAL A 107 6.40 -3.40 -9.89
C VAL A 107 6.53 -2.40 -8.73
N VAL A 108 5.71 -1.33 -8.74
CA VAL A 108 5.56 -0.48 -7.56
C VAL A 108 4.54 -1.13 -6.61
N PHE A 109 4.97 -1.30 -5.37
CA PHE A 109 4.14 -1.88 -4.31
C PHE A 109 3.31 -0.78 -3.66
N SER A 110 2.01 -0.84 -3.86
CA SER A 110 1.00 0.13 -3.42
C SER A 110 1.21 1.54 -3.98
N MET A 111 0.79 1.71 -5.24
CA MET A 111 0.88 2.99 -5.94
C MET A 111 -0.07 4.06 -5.38
N LEU A 112 -1.25 3.67 -4.95
CA LEU A 112 -2.32 4.57 -4.52
C LEU A 112 -2.47 4.65 -3.00
N THR A 113 -1.87 3.71 -2.28
CA THR A 113 -1.94 3.55 -0.83
C THR A 113 -0.54 3.27 -0.29
N ASP A 114 -0.44 2.83 0.95
CA ASP A 114 0.83 2.36 1.51
C ASP A 114 0.70 0.89 1.90
N GLY A 115 1.38 0.01 1.20
CA GLY A 115 1.35 -1.43 1.44
C GLY A 115 2.06 -1.87 2.73
N PHE A 116 2.75 -0.95 3.40
CA PHE A 116 3.28 -1.13 4.76
C PHE A 116 2.39 -0.46 5.80
N SER A 117 1.10 -0.31 5.52
CA SER A 117 0.10 0.11 6.48
C SER A 117 0.18 -0.78 7.74
N PRO A 118 0.18 -0.21 8.96
CA PRO A 118 0.38 -0.97 10.20
C PRO A 118 -0.54 -2.19 10.34
N SER A 119 -1.80 -2.08 9.95
CA SER A 119 -2.74 -3.21 9.98
C SER A 119 -2.30 -4.37 9.09
N LEU A 120 -1.87 -4.09 7.85
CA LEU A 120 -1.41 -5.11 6.89
C LEU A 120 -0.07 -5.73 7.27
N VAL A 121 0.78 -4.97 7.95
CA VAL A 121 2.04 -5.51 8.51
C VAL A 121 1.74 -6.44 9.68
N ALA A 122 0.83 -6.03 10.56
CA ALA A 122 0.47 -6.78 11.76
C ALA A 122 -0.25 -8.11 11.45
N ASP A 123 -1.11 -8.14 10.43
CA ASP A 123 -1.83 -9.35 10.02
C ASP A 123 -1.04 -10.23 9.02
N GLY A 124 0.16 -9.80 8.61
CA GLY A 124 1.03 -10.53 7.69
C GLY A 124 0.71 -10.37 6.21
N THR A 125 -0.33 -9.63 5.83
CA THR A 125 -0.75 -9.45 4.44
C THR A 125 0.37 -8.83 3.58
N THR A 126 1.06 -7.81 4.10
CA THR A 126 2.20 -7.18 3.42
C THR A 126 3.28 -8.20 3.07
N ARG A 127 3.71 -8.99 4.05
CA ARG A 127 4.77 -10.00 3.85
C ARG A 127 4.34 -11.06 2.85
N ARG A 128 3.13 -11.59 3.01
CA ARG A 128 2.62 -12.63 2.12
C ARG A 128 2.48 -12.17 0.68
N ALA A 129 2.03 -10.93 0.45
CA ALA A 129 1.96 -10.36 -0.89
C ALA A 129 3.34 -10.24 -1.55
N LEU A 130 4.36 -9.78 -0.81
CA LEU A 130 5.73 -9.70 -1.31
C LEU A 130 6.32 -11.08 -1.61
N GLU A 131 6.11 -12.06 -0.73
CA GLU A 131 6.54 -13.45 -0.92
C GLU A 131 5.91 -14.08 -2.18
N LEU A 132 4.62 -13.86 -2.42
CA LEU A 132 3.94 -14.35 -3.63
C LEU A 132 4.58 -13.78 -4.90
N VAL A 133 4.85 -12.48 -4.95
CA VAL A 133 5.51 -11.84 -6.10
C VAL A 133 6.92 -12.40 -6.31
N ILE A 134 7.70 -12.55 -5.23
CA ILE A 134 9.06 -13.10 -5.31
C ILE A 134 9.05 -14.54 -5.83
N ALA A 135 8.17 -15.38 -5.27
CA ALA A 135 8.12 -16.80 -5.58
C ALA A 135 7.60 -17.10 -6.99
N ARG A 136 6.73 -16.24 -7.53
CA ARG A 136 5.98 -16.51 -8.77
C ARG A 136 6.39 -15.63 -9.95
N THR A 137 7.33 -14.68 -9.78
CA THR A 137 7.71 -13.74 -10.84
C THR A 137 9.19 -13.37 -10.80
N GLY A 138 9.72 -12.84 -11.91
CA GLY A 138 11.04 -12.18 -11.99
C GLY A 138 11.02 -10.67 -11.71
N LEU A 139 9.89 -10.11 -11.27
CA LEU A 139 9.74 -8.66 -11.06
C LEU A 139 10.66 -8.13 -9.95
N ARG A 140 11.27 -6.97 -10.17
CA ARG A 140 11.84 -6.14 -9.09
C ARG A 140 10.71 -5.39 -8.40
N ILE A 141 10.76 -5.30 -7.08
CA ILE A 141 9.73 -4.66 -6.27
C ILE A 141 10.26 -3.32 -5.75
N ARG A 142 9.56 -2.25 -6.10
CA ARG A 142 9.82 -0.93 -5.56
C ARG A 142 8.83 -0.63 -4.44
N VAL A 143 9.32 -0.47 -3.24
CA VAL A 143 8.58 -0.07 -2.05
C VAL A 143 8.83 1.41 -1.79
N LEU A 144 7.76 2.17 -1.54
CA LEU A 144 7.83 3.52 -0.98
C LEU A 144 6.82 3.61 0.14
N THR A 145 7.27 3.86 1.37
CA THR A 145 6.41 3.83 2.55
C THR A 145 6.70 4.97 3.52
N LYS A 146 5.70 5.29 4.35
CA LYS A 146 5.82 6.17 5.52
C LYS A 146 5.94 5.40 6.83
N ASN A 147 6.04 4.07 6.77
CA ASN A 147 6.23 3.25 7.95
C ASN A 147 7.71 2.98 8.20
N ALA A 148 8.22 3.45 9.34
CA ALA A 148 9.59 3.20 9.74
C ALA A 148 9.90 1.71 10.02
N CYS A 149 8.87 0.85 10.11
CA CYS A 149 9.06 -0.58 10.37
C CYS A 149 9.93 -1.28 9.32
N VAL A 150 10.03 -0.75 8.09
CA VAL A 150 10.91 -1.30 7.04
C VAL A 150 12.38 -1.27 7.44
N GLY A 151 12.77 -0.44 8.40
CA GLY A 151 14.11 -0.39 9.02
C GLY A 151 14.28 -1.35 10.20
N SER A 152 13.27 -2.12 10.61
CA SER A 152 13.44 -3.13 11.65
C SER A 152 14.31 -4.30 11.17
N ASN A 153 14.99 -4.96 12.10
CA ASN A 153 15.86 -6.11 11.79
C ASN A 153 15.12 -7.18 10.97
N ASP A 154 13.86 -7.45 11.30
CA ASP A 154 13.04 -8.47 10.64
C ASP A 154 12.78 -8.14 9.15
N TRP A 155 12.50 -6.87 8.82
CA TRP A 155 12.33 -6.44 7.44
C TRP A 155 13.65 -6.31 6.70
N ILE A 156 14.69 -5.80 7.35
CA ILE A 156 16.04 -5.73 6.77
C ILE A 156 16.52 -7.12 6.37
N GLU A 157 16.40 -8.12 7.25
CA GLU A 157 16.78 -9.51 6.97
C GLU A 157 15.90 -10.13 5.86
N PHE A 158 14.63 -9.77 5.78
CA PHE A 158 13.77 -10.19 4.68
C PHE A 158 14.28 -9.63 3.33
N PHE A 159 14.58 -8.34 3.24
CA PHE A 159 15.06 -7.72 2.01
C PHE A 159 16.44 -8.24 1.60
N LYS A 160 17.35 -8.45 2.55
CA LYS A 160 18.70 -8.98 2.31
C LYS A 160 18.71 -10.38 1.68
N ARG A 161 17.69 -11.20 1.94
CA ARG A 161 17.55 -12.51 1.28
C ARG A 161 17.35 -12.41 -0.24
N TYR A 162 16.94 -11.24 -0.72
CA TYR A 162 16.61 -11.00 -2.12
C TYR A 162 17.21 -9.67 -2.62
N PRO A 163 18.54 -9.52 -2.61
CA PRO A 163 19.23 -8.22 -2.75
C PRO A 163 18.90 -7.50 -4.06
N ASP A 164 18.69 -8.24 -5.15
CA ASP A 164 18.43 -7.68 -6.48
C ASP A 164 16.93 -7.49 -6.77
N ARG A 165 16.08 -7.91 -5.85
CA ARG A 165 14.63 -7.91 -6.06
C ARG A 165 13.93 -6.67 -5.45
N PHE A 166 14.58 -5.95 -4.55
CA PHE A 166 13.98 -4.84 -3.84
C PHE A 166 14.68 -3.50 -4.06
N VAL A 167 13.88 -2.46 -4.18
CA VAL A 167 14.27 -1.06 -3.97
C VAL A 167 13.34 -0.50 -2.92
N VAL A 168 13.85 -0.25 -1.72
CA VAL A 168 13.07 0.24 -0.58
C VAL A 168 13.38 1.70 -0.33
N GLY A 169 12.36 2.53 -0.29
CA GLY A 169 12.44 3.96 -0.01
C GLY A 169 11.48 4.39 1.09
N LEU A 170 11.87 5.39 1.84
CA LEU A 170 11.04 6.07 2.82
C LEU A 170 10.56 7.40 2.25
N SER A 171 9.25 7.64 2.35
CA SER A 171 8.64 8.90 1.94
C SER A 171 8.77 9.92 3.06
N ILE A 172 9.54 10.99 2.83
CA ILE A 172 9.81 12.05 3.81
C ILE A 172 9.52 13.39 3.15
N GLY A 173 8.45 14.06 3.58
CA GLY A 173 8.06 15.38 3.08
C GLY A 173 8.60 16.54 3.91
N THR A 174 9.03 16.27 5.13
CA THR A 174 9.59 17.24 6.09
C THR A 174 10.43 16.50 7.12
N LEU A 175 11.32 17.22 7.82
CA LEU A 175 12.04 16.71 8.99
C LEU A 175 11.42 17.18 10.32
N ASP A 176 10.37 18.01 10.26
CA ASP A 176 9.63 18.49 11.42
C ASP A 176 8.52 17.49 11.80
N ASP A 177 8.71 16.77 12.90
CA ASP A 177 7.76 15.78 13.41
C ASP A 177 6.42 16.42 13.80
N ALA A 178 6.43 17.64 14.35
CA ALA A 178 5.21 18.33 14.78
C ALA A 178 4.37 18.76 13.58
N TRP A 179 5.02 19.25 12.53
CA TRP A 179 4.34 19.56 11.27
C TRP A 179 3.83 18.29 10.59
N SER A 180 4.66 17.25 10.51
CA SER A 180 4.29 15.97 9.91
C SER A 180 3.02 15.41 10.57
N LYS A 181 2.96 15.39 11.90
CA LYS A 181 1.78 14.88 12.63
C LYS A 181 0.48 15.62 12.32
N ARG A 182 0.55 16.89 11.90
CA ARG A 182 -0.65 17.66 11.49
C ARG A 182 -1.19 17.26 10.11
N VAL A 183 -0.33 16.79 9.21
CA VAL A 183 -0.68 16.49 7.81
C VAL A 183 -0.58 15.02 7.44
N GLU A 184 0.25 14.25 8.16
CA GLU A 184 0.46 12.81 8.02
C GLU A 184 0.06 12.09 9.32
N ILE A 185 -1.22 12.13 9.67
CA ILE A 185 -1.78 11.95 11.01
C ILE A 185 -1.30 10.68 11.73
N ASN A 186 -1.31 9.54 11.03
CA ASN A 186 -1.06 8.21 11.61
C ASN A 186 0.21 7.55 11.06
N THR A 187 1.12 8.31 10.47
CA THR A 187 2.39 7.78 9.96
C THR A 187 3.45 7.69 11.04
N SER A 188 4.52 6.95 10.81
CA SER A 188 5.73 7.08 11.61
C SER A 188 6.29 8.51 11.50
N PRO A 189 6.74 9.14 12.58
CA PRO A 189 7.33 10.48 12.49
C PRO A 189 8.60 10.48 11.63
N PRO A 190 8.91 11.60 10.95
CA PRO A 190 10.11 11.73 10.13
C PRO A 190 11.41 11.35 10.85
N SER A 191 11.55 11.72 12.11
CA SER A 191 12.71 11.37 12.95
C SER A 191 12.92 9.85 13.10
N GLN A 192 11.89 9.04 12.96
CA GLN A 192 12.00 7.58 12.93
C GLN A 192 12.28 7.03 11.54
N ARG A 193 11.85 7.75 10.48
CA ARG A 193 12.07 7.33 9.09
C ARG A 193 13.51 7.58 8.60
N VAL A 194 14.26 8.49 9.24
CA VAL A 194 15.64 8.82 8.87
C VAL A 194 16.71 8.08 9.68
N LYS A 195 16.31 7.29 10.67
CA LYS A 195 17.19 6.41 11.45
C LYS A 195 17.41 5.10 10.75
#